data_c6b435ec8c06a7f6f6dcd67a1981c690
#
_entry.id   c6b435ec8c06a7f6f6dcd67a1981c690
#
_cell.length_a   1.000
_cell.length_b   1.000
_cell.length_c   1.000
_cell.angle_alpha   90.00
_cell.angle_beta   90.00
_cell.angle_gamma   90.00
#
_symmetry.space_group_name_H-M   'P 1'
#
loop_
_entity.id
_entity.type
_entity.pdbx_description
1 polymer ?
#
loop_
_entity_poly.entity_id
_entity_poly.type
_entity_poly.pdbx_seq_one_letter_code
_entity_poly.pdbx_strand_id
1 'polypeptide(L)'
;FLELRKNTGDDRRRTHDMNTANWIPDLFMKRMEARENWTLFRSNEAPDLHETYGKEFEKRYLAYEARVEAGEMHGEQVPAIDLWKKMLQLIFETGHPWITFKDACNVRSPQDHAGVIHSSNLCTEITLNTGPDETAVCNLGSVVLDNHLTDDGKLDLPKLRETIRTAVRALDNVIDINFYPTDPARNSNQRHRPIGMGVMGLQNALYEKGVPFNSQDAVEFNDEFMEAIAYYAYEASSDLAKEKGQYKTYEGSKWDRGLLPPDTIDLLQDERGQEVDVPRGGRMDWEPLRKKIAEQGMRNSNVLAIAPTATIANIMGTSPCIEPLYKNLYVKSNLSGDFIVLNRNLVEVLKEKGVWDEDMMNQLKYHDGDVHDIDKVPAETKKLFETAFDVDPMIMIAAAARRQKWIDQSQSVNLFLAKPEIKQLSHMYRAAWRSGLKTTYYLRTLGASNIEKATIAVKKQGVEAPKKEYTEEEKQACSIEAMRNGEECEVCQ
;
A
#
# COMPACT_ATOMS: atom_id res chain seq x y z
N PHE A 1 21.29 9.71 -3.82
CA PHE A 1 19.91 9.48 -3.42
C PHE A 1 19.70 8.08 -2.85
N LEU A 2 19.96 7.02 -3.62
CA LEU A 2 19.72 5.63 -3.20
C LEU A 2 20.40 5.26 -1.87
N GLU A 3 21.53 5.82 -1.54
CA GLU A 3 22.34 5.49 -0.36
C GLU A 3 22.04 6.35 0.88
N LEU A 4 21.05 7.24 0.81
CA LEU A 4 20.78 8.18 1.90
C LEU A 4 20.44 7.50 3.23
N ARG A 5 19.84 6.32 3.18
CA ARG A 5 19.41 5.57 4.37
C ARG A 5 20.30 4.39 4.75
N LYS A 6 21.47 4.23 4.10
CA LYS A 6 22.42 3.17 4.46
C LYS A 6 22.92 3.32 5.90
N ASN A 7 22.99 2.21 6.63
CA ASN A 7 23.53 2.12 7.99
C ASN A 7 25.06 2.12 8.04
N THR A 8 25.73 2.26 6.88
CA THR A 8 27.18 2.25 6.74
C THR A 8 27.69 3.45 5.97
N GLY A 9 28.95 3.85 6.21
CA GLY A 9 29.60 4.96 5.54
C GLY A 9 29.64 6.24 6.36
N ASP A 10 29.78 7.39 5.71
CA ASP A 10 29.85 8.71 6.37
C ASP A 10 28.45 9.20 6.77
N ASP A 11 28.15 9.25 8.08
CA ASP A 11 26.87 9.67 8.63
C ASP A 11 26.44 11.08 8.19
N ARG A 12 27.40 11.98 7.88
CA ARG A 12 27.09 13.32 7.33
C ARG A 12 26.43 13.28 5.95
N ARG A 13 26.46 12.12 5.28
CA ARG A 13 25.82 11.86 3.99
C ARG A 13 24.59 10.95 4.11
N ARG A 14 24.06 10.78 5.31
CA ARG A 14 22.91 9.94 5.61
C ARG A 14 21.75 10.78 6.13
N THR A 15 20.54 10.28 5.88
CA THR A 15 19.28 10.88 6.33
C THR A 15 18.35 9.75 6.77
N HIS A 16 18.66 9.17 7.94
CA HIS A 16 17.96 7.96 8.43
C HIS A 16 16.46 8.19 8.65
N ASP A 17 16.07 9.41 9.03
CA ASP A 17 14.66 9.76 9.31
C ASP A 17 13.87 10.23 8.08
N MET A 18 14.51 10.34 6.90
CA MET A 18 13.83 10.76 5.68
C MET A 18 13.27 9.56 4.92
N ASN A 19 11.96 9.53 4.71
CA ASN A 19 11.35 8.53 3.83
C ASN A 19 11.58 8.91 2.37
N THR A 20 11.93 7.91 1.57
CA THR A 20 12.30 8.09 0.16
C THR A 20 11.58 7.07 -0.72
N ALA A 21 11.26 7.46 -1.95
CA ALA A 21 10.65 6.59 -2.95
C ALA A 21 11.30 6.79 -4.32
N ASN A 22 11.44 5.71 -5.07
CA ASN A 22 11.83 5.75 -6.47
C ASN A 22 10.59 6.07 -7.32
N TRP A 23 10.67 7.08 -8.17
CA TRP A 23 9.61 7.48 -9.10
C TRP A 23 9.95 6.97 -10.50
N ILE A 24 9.53 5.71 -10.79
CA ILE A 24 10.03 4.90 -11.91
C ILE A 24 9.13 5.05 -13.13
N PRO A 25 9.65 5.54 -14.27
CA PRO A 25 8.91 5.58 -15.53
C PRO A 25 8.86 4.19 -16.20
N ASP A 26 7.83 3.94 -17.00
CA ASP A 26 7.66 2.70 -17.75
C ASP A 26 8.85 2.39 -18.66
N LEU A 27 9.45 3.40 -19.26
CA LEU A 27 10.66 3.24 -20.09
C LEU A 27 11.80 2.55 -19.33
N PHE A 28 12.02 2.92 -18.04
CA PHE A 28 13.04 2.27 -17.23
C PHE A 28 12.74 0.79 -17.02
N MET A 29 11.49 0.44 -16.74
CA MET A 29 11.09 -0.96 -16.54
C MET A 29 11.25 -1.78 -17.82
N LYS A 30 10.87 -1.21 -18.98
CA LYS A 30 11.09 -1.83 -20.31
C LYS A 30 12.57 -2.11 -20.55
N ARG A 31 13.44 -1.12 -20.37
CA ARG A 31 14.88 -1.25 -20.57
C ARG A 31 15.53 -2.22 -19.60
N MET A 32 15.08 -2.22 -18.35
CA MET A 32 15.54 -3.18 -17.35
C MET A 32 15.19 -4.62 -17.77
N GLU A 33 13.97 -4.86 -18.27
CA GLU A 33 13.57 -6.17 -18.78
C GLU A 33 14.33 -6.58 -20.05
N ALA A 34 14.56 -5.64 -20.97
CA ALA A 34 15.33 -5.84 -22.19
C ALA A 34 16.86 -5.89 -21.96
N ARG A 35 17.32 -5.63 -20.71
CA ARG A 35 18.76 -5.53 -20.34
C ARG A 35 19.51 -4.44 -21.11
N GLU A 36 18.84 -3.36 -21.39
CA GLU A 36 19.40 -2.16 -22.04
C GLU A 36 20.04 -1.21 -21.01
N ASN A 37 20.71 -0.18 -21.52
CA ASN A 37 21.28 0.88 -20.69
C ASN A 37 20.24 1.93 -20.31
N TRP A 38 20.48 2.57 -19.18
CA TRP A 38 19.78 3.74 -18.69
C TRP A 38 20.75 4.90 -18.58
N THR A 39 20.39 6.05 -19.13
CA THR A 39 21.22 7.25 -19.09
C THR A 39 20.81 8.15 -17.94
N LEU A 40 21.75 8.49 -17.08
CA LEU A 40 21.58 9.44 -15.99
C LEU A 40 21.95 10.85 -16.47
N PHE A 41 20.99 11.75 -16.44
CA PHE A 41 21.15 13.17 -16.78
C PHE A 41 21.30 14.04 -15.54
N ARG A 42 21.88 15.22 -15.69
CA ARG A 42 21.78 16.26 -14.68
C ARG A 42 20.40 16.89 -14.75
N SER A 43 19.74 17.05 -13.59
CA SER A 43 18.36 17.55 -13.53
C SER A 43 18.16 18.95 -14.12
N ASN A 44 19.19 19.81 -14.05
CA ASN A 44 19.16 21.14 -14.64
C ASN A 44 19.32 21.16 -16.17
N GLU A 45 19.82 20.07 -16.77
CA GLU A 45 19.99 19.94 -18.23
C GLU A 45 18.80 19.23 -18.89
N ALA A 46 17.98 18.49 -18.12
CA ALA A 46 16.79 17.78 -18.58
C ALA A 46 15.60 18.00 -17.62
N PRO A 47 15.21 19.27 -17.32
CA PRO A 47 14.20 19.57 -16.30
C PRO A 47 12.79 19.09 -16.66
N ASP A 48 12.47 19.05 -17.94
CA ASP A 48 11.17 18.64 -18.45
C ASP A 48 10.86 17.14 -18.33
N LEU A 49 11.88 16.31 -18.07
CA LEU A 49 11.66 14.91 -17.74
C LEU A 49 10.89 14.73 -16.42
N HIS A 50 10.93 15.73 -15.54
CA HIS A 50 10.11 15.72 -14.32
C HIS A 50 8.63 16.01 -14.62
N GLU A 51 8.38 16.84 -15.61
CA GLU A 51 7.04 17.33 -16.01
C GLU A 51 6.33 16.44 -17.04
N THR A 52 6.98 15.39 -17.53
CA THR A 52 6.43 14.51 -18.57
C THR A 52 6.33 13.06 -18.13
N TYR A 53 5.45 12.29 -18.74
CA TYR A 53 5.20 10.86 -18.47
C TYR A 53 4.75 10.14 -19.76
N GLY A 54 4.68 8.81 -19.73
CA GLY A 54 4.24 7.99 -20.85
C GLY A 54 5.09 8.17 -22.10
N LYS A 55 4.46 8.16 -23.25
CA LYS A 55 5.14 8.29 -24.57
C LYS A 55 5.87 9.63 -24.75
N GLU A 56 5.36 10.72 -24.16
CA GLU A 56 6.05 12.01 -24.23
C GLU A 56 7.34 12.02 -23.40
N PHE A 57 7.35 11.39 -22.23
CA PHE A 57 8.57 11.17 -21.46
C PHE A 57 9.58 10.34 -22.27
N GLU A 58 9.16 9.21 -22.85
CA GLU A 58 10.02 8.35 -23.66
C GLU A 58 10.63 9.15 -24.83
N LYS A 59 9.83 9.88 -25.57
CA LYS A 59 10.27 10.74 -26.68
C LYS A 59 11.34 11.75 -26.25
N ARG A 60 11.12 12.48 -25.15
CA ARG A 60 12.09 13.47 -24.65
C ARG A 60 13.34 12.82 -24.11
N TYR A 61 13.19 11.73 -23.39
CA TYR A 61 14.32 10.98 -22.87
C TYR A 61 15.25 10.51 -24.01
N LEU A 62 14.72 9.93 -25.08
CA LEU A 62 15.48 9.53 -26.27
C LEU A 62 16.15 10.73 -26.98
N ALA A 63 15.48 11.87 -27.03
CA ALA A 63 16.07 13.08 -27.59
C ALA A 63 17.26 13.59 -26.77
N TYR A 64 17.22 13.49 -25.45
CA TYR A 64 18.36 13.78 -24.57
C TYR A 64 19.50 12.78 -24.74
N GLU A 65 19.21 11.50 -24.91
CA GLU A 65 20.25 10.50 -25.21
C GLU A 65 20.97 10.80 -26.51
N ALA A 66 20.25 11.16 -27.57
CA ALA A 66 20.85 11.56 -28.84
C ALA A 66 21.80 12.78 -28.68
N ARG A 67 21.47 13.74 -27.82
CA ARG A 67 22.35 14.90 -27.52
C ARG A 67 23.59 14.48 -26.73
N VAL A 68 23.47 13.51 -25.83
CA VAL A 68 24.66 12.94 -25.14
C VAL A 68 25.57 12.23 -26.13
N GLU A 69 25.02 11.45 -27.06
CA GLU A 69 25.77 10.76 -28.11
C GLU A 69 26.47 11.75 -29.05
N ALA A 70 25.84 12.87 -29.34
CA ALA A 70 26.41 13.97 -30.14
C ALA A 70 27.48 14.79 -29.38
N GLY A 71 27.68 14.54 -28.08
CA GLY A 71 28.59 15.31 -27.22
C GLY A 71 28.11 16.71 -26.84
N GLU A 72 26.82 17.01 -27.03
CA GLU A 72 26.21 18.30 -26.72
C GLU A 72 25.78 18.43 -25.26
N MET A 73 25.70 17.32 -24.54
CA MET A 73 25.16 17.24 -23.19
C MET A 73 25.89 16.15 -22.39
N HIS A 74 25.99 16.34 -21.07
CA HIS A 74 26.55 15.31 -20.21
C HIS A 74 25.50 14.24 -19.86
N GLY A 75 25.89 12.96 -19.96
CA GLY A 75 25.09 11.82 -19.53
C GLY A 75 25.99 10.64 -19.16
N GLU A 76 25.58 9.90 -18.15
CA GLU A 76 26.26 8.67 -17.71
C GLU A 76 25.36 7.48 -18.00
N GLN A 77 25.85 6.55 -18.83
CA GLN A 77 25.12 5.32 -19.13
C GLN A 77 25.47 4.22 -18.14
N VAL A 78 24.44 3.61 -17.57
CA VAL A 78 24.55 2.45 -16.67
C VAL A 78 23.61 1.34 -17.15
N PRO A 79 23.94 0.04 -16.98
CA PRO A 79 22.97 -1.01 -17.26
C PRO A 79 21.73 -0.86 -16.36
N ALA A 80 20.55 -0.76 -16.95
CA ALA A 80 19.29 -0.60 -16.20
C ALA A 80 19.07 -1.72 -15.18
N ILE A 81 19.47 -2.96 -15.53
CA ILE A 81 19.36 -4.10 -14.63
C ILE A 81 20.26 -3.98 -13.37
N ASP A 82 21.40 -3.33 -13.48
CA ASP A 82 22.31 -3.17 -12.33
C ASP A 82 21.80 -2.05 -11.40
N LEU A 83 21.24 -0.97 -11.96
CA LEU A 83 20.55 0.05 -11.18
C LEU A 83 19.33 -0.55 -10.47
N TRP A 84 18.55 -1.41 -11.13
CA TRP A 84 17.43 -2.12 -10.53
C TRP A 84 17.87 -3.01 -9.36
N LYS A 85 18.91 -3.82 -9.53
CA LYS A 85 19.48 -4.64 -8.45
C LYS A 85 19.90 -3.77 -7.25
N LYS A 86 20.53 -2.62 -7.51
CA LYS A 86 20.93 -1.68 -6.45
C LYS A 86 19.72 -1.12 -5.71
N MET A 87 18.63 -0.76 -6.41
CA MET A 87 17.38 -0.34 -5.78
C MET A 87 16.82 -1.44 -4.86
N LEU A 88 16.73 -2.66 -5.34
CA LEU A 88 16.20 -3.80 -4.57
C LEU A 88 17.07 -4.14 -3.36
N GLN A 89 18.40 -4.09 -3.52
CA GLN A 89 19.34 -4.30 -2.42
C GLN A 89 19.12 -3.28 -1.30
N LEU A 90 18.94 -2.00 -1.65
CA LEU A 90 18.74 -0.94 -0.66
C LEU A 90 17.38 -1.02 0.02
N ILE A 91 16.32 -1.41 -0.70
CA ILE A 91 15.03 -1.72 -0.09
C ILE A 91 15.17 -2.84 0.93
N PHE A 92 15.91 -3.88 0.59
CA PHE A 92 16.18 -5.00 1.49
C PHE A 92 16.97 -4.58 2.73
N GLU A 93 18.02 -3.77 2.55
CA GLU A 93 18.92 -3.35 3.65
C GLU A 93 18.30 -2.29 4.56
N THR A 94 17.44 -1.42 4.03
CA THR A 94 17.00 -0.19 4.73
C THR A 94 15.49 0.05 4.71
N GLY A 95 14.71 -0.81 4.04
CA GLY A 95 13.30 -0.57 3.76
C GLY A 95 13.02 0.55 2.74
N HIS A 96 14.03 1.23 2.23
CA HIS A 96 13.92 2.40 1.35
C HIS A 96 14.97 2.40 0.22
N PRO A 97 14.75 3.17 -0.86
CA PRO A 97 13.53 3.89 -1.27
C PRO A 97 12.43 2.93 -1.73
N TRP A 98 11.17 3.24 -1.47
CA TRP A 98 10.03 2.45 -1.98
C TRP A 98 9.97 2.47 -3.50
N ILE A 99 9.24 1.53 -4.09
CA ILE A 99 9.01 1.45 -5.54
C ILE A 99 7.65 2.04 -5.87
N THR A 100 7.66 3.09 -6.71
CA THR A 100 6.45 3.75 -7.20
C THR A 100 6.56 3.97 -8.71
N PHE A 101 5.43 3.91 -9.42
CA PHE A 101 5.40 3.89 -10.88
C PHE A 101 4.80 5.19 -11.43
N LYS A 102 5.67 6.05 -11.97
CA LYS A 102 5.36 7.39 -12.44
C LYS A 102 4.22 7.40 -13.47
N ASP A 103 4.31 6.55 -14.48
CA ASP A 103 3.38 6.60 -15.59
C ASP A 103 2.00 6.06 -15.19
N ALA A 104 1.93 4.99 -14.39
CA ALA A 104 0.67 4.49 -13.86
C ALA A 104 -0.05 5.54 -13.00
N CYS A 105 0.68 6.33 -12.21
CA CYS A 105 0.10 7.43 -11.42
C CYS A 105 -0.47 8.53 -12.32
N ASN A 106 0.29 8.99 -13.30
CA ASN A 106 -0.05 10.14 -14.12
C ASN A 106 -1.07 9.81 -15.21
N VAL A 107 -0.85 8.74 -15.99
CA VAL A 107 -1.77 8.33 -17.06
C VAL A 107 -3.17 8.02 -16.50
N ARG A 108 -3.24 7.44 -15.31
CA ARG A 108 -4.51 7.09 -14.67
C ARG A 108 -5.07 8.18 -13.74
N SER A 109 -4.43 9.34 -13.66
CA SER A 109 -4.94 10.48 -12.90
C SER A 109 -6.19 11.07 -13.57
N PRO A 110 -7.28 11.34 -12.83
CA PRO A 110 -8.43 12.05 -13.38
C PRO A 110 -8.12 13.53 -13.68
N GLN A 111 -7.01 14.07 -13.18
CA GLN A 111 -6.60 15.46 -13.26
C GLN A 111 -5.43 15.72 -14.21
N ASP A 112 -5.25 14.88 -15.25
CA ASP A 112 -4.16 14.98 -16.22
C ASP A 112 -4.13 16.30 -17.00
N HIS A 113 -5.26 17.00 -17.10
CA HIS A 113 -5.41 18.33 -17.71
C HIS A 113 -4.98 19.47 -16.78
N ALA A 114 -4.95 19.25 -15.48
CA ALA A 114 -4.68 20.30 -14.49
C ALA A 114 -3.22 20.36 -14.03
N GLY A 115 -2.48 19.27 -14.14
CA GLY A 115 -1.07 19.20 -13.76
C GLY A 115 -0.53 17.78 -13.63
N VAL A 116 0.76 17.69 -13.32
CA VAL A 116 1.51 16.43 -13.20
C VAL A 116 1.63 16.01 -11.75
N ILE A 117 1.57 14.71 -11.51
CA ILE A 117 1.89 14.12 -10.22
C ILE A 117 3.41 13.90 -10.18
N HIS A 118 4.11 14.64 -9.31
CA HIS A 118 5.56 14.60 -9.20
C HIS A 118 6.07 13.58 -8.19
N SER A 119 5.25 13.27 -7.19
CA SER A 119 5.53 12.25 -6.17
C SER A 119 4.24 11.83 -5.46
N SER A 120 4.33 10.83 -4.60
CA SER A 120 3.27 10.49 -3.64
C SER A 120 3.58 11.06 -2.26
N ASN A 121 2.66 10.89 -1.30
CA ASN A 121 2.86 11.24 0.11
C ASN A 121 3.75 10.21 0.83
N LEU A 122 3.93 10.41 2.15
CA LEU A 122 4.68 9.54 3.05
C LEU A 122 4.26 8.06 2.95
N CYS A 123 2.96 7.79 2.91
CA CYS A 123 2.42 6.42 2.92
C CYS A 123 2.03 5.89 1.53
N THR A 124 2.34 6.63 0.47
CA THR A 124 2.21 6.29 -0.95
C THR A 124 0.78 6.07 -1.49
N GLU A 125 -0.27 6.39 -0.72
CA GLU A 125 -1.66 6.29 -1.16
C GLU A 125 -2.15 7.51 -1.95
N ILE A 126 -1.52 8.68 -1.78
CA ILE A 126 -1.93 9.94 -2.40
C ILE A 126 -1.20 10.16 -3.72
N THR A 127 -1.96 10.33 -4.79
CA THR A 127 -1.44 10.69 -6.11
C THR A 127 -2.22 11.87 -6.66
N LEU A 128 -1.76 13.07 -6.28
CA LEU A 128 -2.35 14.35 -6.65
C LEU A 128 -1.33 15.21 -7.40
N ASN A 129 -1.80 16.00 -8.34
CA ASN A 129 -0.96 16.98 -9.06
C ASN A 129 -0.45 18.07 -8.12
N THR A 130 0.74 18.55 -8.41
CA THR A 130 1.38 19.67 -7.71
C THR A 130 1.90 20.69 -8.70
N GLY A 131 2.17 21.91 -8.24
CA GLY A 131 2.69 22.97 -9.07
C GLY A 131 3.32 24.08 -8.23
N PRO A 132 3.87 25.13 -8.85
CA PRO A 132 4.50 26.25 -8.11
C PRO A 132 3.57 26.90 -7.09
N ASP A 133 2.28 27.01 -7.40
CA ASP A 133 1.26 27.63 -6.55
C ASP A 133 0.29 26.61 -5.95
N GLU A 134 0.61 25.32 -6.03
CA GLU A 134 -0.25 24.22 -5.56
C GLU A 134 0.53 23.16 -4.79
N THR A 135 0.28 23.08 -3.50
CA THR A 135 0.72 21.96 -2.65
C THR A 135 -0.45 21.02 -2.42
N ALA A 136 -0.28 19.77 -2.81
CA ALA A 136 -1.35 18.76 -2.67
C ALA A 136 -1.74 18.53 -1.20
N VAL A 137 -3.03 18.53 -0.93
CA VAL A 137 -3.64 18.22 0.36
C VAL A 137 -4.76 17.23 0.16
N CYS A 138 -4.83 16.18 0.98
CA CYS A 138 -5.90 15.19 0.94
C CYS A 138 -6.45 14.92 2.34
N ASN A 139 -7.77 14.95 2.47
CA ASN A 139 -8.47 14.54 3.69
C ASN A 139 -8.85 13.07 3.58
N LEU A 140 -8.44 12.26 4.57
CA LEU A 140 -8.58 10.81 4.54
C LEU A 140 -9.68 10.32 5.48
N GLY A 141 -10.36 9.25 5.05
CA GLY A 141 -11.29 8.47 5.86
C GLY A 141 -11.29 7.02 5.40
N SER A 142 -11.66 6.09 6.27
CA SER A 142 -11.67 4.66 5.94
C SER A 142 -12.93 3.99 6.46
N VAL A 143 -13.57 3.21 5.59
CA VAL A 143 -14.72 2.37 5.94
C VAL A 143 -14.23 1.15 6.71
N VAL A 144 -14.96 0.76 7.76
CA VAL A 144 -14.72 -0.50 8.49
C VAL A 144 -15.46 -1.62 7.75
N LEU A 145 -14.72 -2.43 7.00
CA LEU A 145 -15.30 -3.40 6.06
C LEU A 145 -16.09 -4.51 6.76
N ASP A 146 -15.53 -5.06 7.85
CA ASP A 146 -16.16 -6.11 8.65
C ASP A 146 -17.53 -5.67 9.19
N ASN A 147 -17.72 -4.39 9.51
CA ASN A 147 -19.03 -3.86 9.90
C ASN A 147 -20.05 -3.75 8.75
N HIS A 148 -19.67 -4.05 7.53
CA HIS A 148 -20.54 -3.99 6.35
C HIS A 148 -20.74 -5.36 5.68
N LEU A 149 -20.66 -6.42 6.50
CA LEU A 149 -21.09 -7.76 6.11
C LEU A 149 -22.47 -8.06 6.71
N THR A 150 -23.25 -8.87 6.01
CA THR A 150 -24.47 -9.50 6.51
C THR A 150 -24.12 -10.75 7.30
N ASP A 151 -25.06 -11.28 8.09
CA ASP A 151 -24.85 -12.50 8.90
C ASP A 151 -24.45 -13.74 8.06
N ASP A 152 -24.75 -13.73 6.74
CA ASP A 152 -24.35 -14.78 5.81
C ASP A 152 -23.02 -14.45 5.07
N GLY A 153 -22.28 -13.46 5.54
CA GLY A 153 -20.94 -13.09 5.05
C GLY A 153 -20.91 -12.39 3.69
N LYS A 154 -22.03 -11.86 3.20
CA LYS A 154 -22.08 -11.04 1.98
C LYS A 154 -21.91 -9.56 2.32
N LEU A 155 -21.55 -8.75 1.33
CA LEU A 155 -21.55 -7.30 1.48
C LEU A 155 -22.98 -6.77 1.70
N ASP A 156 -23.19 -6.01 2.76
CA ASP A 156 -24.39 -5.23 2.98
C ASP A 156 -24.32 -3.94 2.14
N LEU A 157 -24.67 -4.07 0.87
CA LEU A 157 -24.59 -2.97 -0.10
C LEU A 157 -25.43 -1.73 0.30
N PRO A 158 -26.68 -1.87 0.81
CA PRO A 158 -27.44 -0.73 1.28
C PRO A 158 -26.75 0.04 2.41
N LYS A 159 -26.27 -0.66 3.45
CA LYS A 159 -25.56 -0.07 4.57
C LYS A 159 -24.24 0.57 4.13
N LEU A 160 -23.48 -0.13 3.29
CA LEU A 160 -22.22 0.36 2.73
C LEU A 160 -22.42 1.67 1.95
N ARG A 161 -23.44 1.74 1.09
CA ARG A 161 -23.80 2.94 0.33
C ARG A 161 -24.11 4.13 1.24
N GLU A 162 -24.90 3.94 2.29
CA GLU A 162 -25.27 5.02 3.22
C GLU A 162 -24.06 5.52 4.02
N THR A 163 -23.22 4.59 4.49
CA THR A 163 -21.96 4.93 5.18
C THR A 163 -21.03 5.74 4.28
N ILE A 164 -20.82 5.31 3.04
CA ILE A 164 -19.95 6.00 2.08
C ILE A 164 -20.49 7.38 1.73
N ARG A 165 -21.80 7.48 1.48
CA ARG A 165 -22.45 8.76 1.20
C ARG A 165 -22.22 9.78 2.32
N THR A 166 -22.39 9.34 3.57
CA THR A 166 -22.15 10.17 4.76
C THR A 166 -20.69 10.57 4.88
N ALA A 167 -19.77 9.62 4.70
CA ALA A 167 -18.34 9.85 4.85
C ALA A 167 -17.77 10.76 3.74
N VAL A 168 -18.17 10.59 2.48
CA VAL A 168 -17.76 11.47 1.37
C VAL A 168 -18.24 12.91 1.63
N ARG A 169 -19.48 13.09 2.10
CA ARG A 169 -19.99 14.41 2.51
C ARG A 169 -19.18 15.02 3.65
N ALA A 170 -18.84 14.22 4.66
CA ALA A 170 -18.04 14.70 5.80
C ALA A 170 -16.65 15.14 5.34
N LEU A 171 -15.97 14.35 4.49
CA LEU A 171 -14.64 14.67 3.95
C LEU A 171 -14.67 15.92 3.05
N ASP A 172 -15.72 16.09 2.22
CA ASP A 172 -15.90 17.31 1.43
C ASP A 172 -16.09 18.55 2.32
N ASN A 173 -16.86 18.42 3.40
CA ASN A 173 -17.05 19.53 4.35
C ASN A 173 -15.77 19.93 5.07
N VAL A 174 -14.87 18.98 5.38
CA VAL A 174 -13.58 19.28 6.02
C VAL A 174 -12.75 20.21 5.15
N ILE A 175 -12.81 20.11 3.82
CA ILE A 175 -12.09 21.01 2.90
C ILE A 175 -12.45 22.48 3.18
N ASP A 176 -13.71 22.76 3.48
CA ASP A 176 -14.19 24.13 3.68
C ASP A 176 -13.85 24.70 5.07
N ILE A 177 -13.78 23.85 6.10
CA ILE A 177 -13.55 24.25 7.50
C ILE A 177 -12.11 24.07 7.97
N ASN A 178 -11.27 23.44 7.15
CA ASN A 178 -9.90 23.11 7.53
C ASN A 178 -9.00 24.37 7.62
N PHE A 179 -8.00 24.28 8.49
CA PHE A 179 -6.92 25.27 8.53
C PHE A 179 -5.83 24.89 7.52
N TYR A 180 -5.42 25.84 6.68
CA TYR A 180 -4.35 25.66 5.71
C TYR A 180 -3.11 26.41 6.15
N PRO A 181 -1.95 25.74 6.33
CA PRO A 181 -0.72 26.38 6.81
C PRO A 181 -0.08 27.29 5.77
N THR A 182 -0.38 27.08 4.48
CA THR A 182 0.17 27.86 3.36
C THR A 182 -0.89 28.17 2.32
N ASP A 183 -0.71 29.26 1.56
CA ASP A 183 -1.62 29.62 0.47
C ASP A 183 -1.63 28.61 -0.69
N PRO A 184 -0.49 28.01 -1.11
CA PRO A 184 -0.49 26.94 -2.10
C PRO A 184 -1.30 25.71 -1.69
N ALA A 185 -1.28 25.33 -0.41
CA ALA A 185 -2.09 24.22 0.13
C ALA A 185 -3.58 24.56 0.08
N ARG A 186 -3.95 25.78 0.49
CA ARG A 186 -5.34 26.27 0.39
C ARG A 186 -5.81 26.31 -1.06
N ASN A 187 -4.98 26.88 -1.96
CA ASN A 187 -5.31 27.00 -3.37
C ASN A 187 -5.60 25.64 -4.00
N SER A 188 -4.67 24.69 -3.87
CA SER A 188 -4.82 23.35 -4.39
C SER A 188 -6.09 22.66 -3.85
N ASN A 189 -6.27 22.65 -2.52
CA ASN A 189 -7.35 21.88 -1.91
C ASN A 189 -8.74 22.47 -2.21
N GLN A 190 -8.88 23.79 -2.18
CA GLN A 190 -10.15 24.45 -2.50
C GLN A 190 -10.47 24.47 -4.01
N ARG A 191 -9.45 24.39 -4.86
CA ARG A 191 -9.62 24.39 -6.32
C ARG A 191 -10.02 23.01 -6.83
N HIS A 192 -9.34 21.97 -6.37
CA HIS A 192 -9.51 20.59 -6.85
C HIS A 192 -10.42 19.75 -5.95
N ARG A 193 -10.53 20.07 -4.66
CA ARG A 193 -11.34 19.38 -3.66
C ARG A 193 -11.08 17.87 -3.58
N PRO A 194 -9.82 17.39 -3.56
CA PRO A 194 -9.56 15.97 -3.46
C PRO A 194 -9.88 15.45 -2.06
N ILE A 195 -10.40 14.23 -1.99
CA ILE A 195 -10.57 13.44 -0.77
C ILE A 195 -9.99 12.05 -0.99
N GLY A 196 -9.75 11.32 0.09
CA GLY A 196 -9.24 9.95 0.06
C GLY A 196 -10.08 9.03 0.94
N MET A 197 -11.14 8.47 0.36
CA MET A 197 -11.90 7.42 1.00
C MET A 197 -11.18 6.08 0.82
N GLY A 198 -10.84 5.42 1.92
CA GLY A 198 -10.22 4.10 1.94
C GLY A 198 -11.07 3.08 2.69
N VAL A 199 -10.41 1.98 3.07
CA VAL A 199 -11.00 0.84 3.76
C VAL A 199 -10.03 0.29 4.80
N MET A 200 -10.55 -0.25 5.89
CA MET A 200 -9.85 -1.02 6.91
C MET A 200 -10.70 -2.23 7.32
N GLY A 201 -10.11 -3.20 8.01
CA GLY A 201 -10.85 -4.37 8.47
C GLY A 201 -10.93 -5.52 7.45
N LEU A 202 -10.11 -5.52 6.38
CA LEU A 202 -10.15 -6.59 5.39
C LEU A 202 -9.90 -7.97 6.00
N GLN A 203 -8.88 -8.09 6.85
CA GLN A 203 -8.58 -9.40 7.46
C GLN A 203 -9.70 -9.89 8.37
N ASN A 204 -10.33 -8.99 9.14
CA ASN A 204 -11.48 -9.36 9.95
C ASN A 204 -12.66 -9.81 9.08
N ALA A 205 -12.95 -9.07 8.01
CA ALA A 205 -14.00 -9.46 7.05
C ALA A 205 -13.75 -10.84 6.43
N LEU A 206 -12.48 -11.17 6.12
CA LEU A 206 -12.11 -12.50 5.61
C LEU A 206 -12.30 -13.60 6.67
N TYR A 207 -12.00 -13.31 7.95
CA TYR A 207 -12.28 -14.27 9.05
C TYR A 207 -13.77 -14.54 9.19
N GLU A 208 -14.61 -13.50 9.18
CA GLU A 208 -16.07 -13.64 9.25
C GLU A 208 -16.64 -14.42 8.06
N LYS A 209 -16.05 -14.25 6.88
CA LYS A 209 -16.41 -15.03 5.69
C LYS A 209 -15.86 -16.46 5.69
N GLY A 210 -14.94 -16.81 6.59
CA GLY A 210 -14.22 -18.08 6.57
C GLY A 210 -13.30 -18.24 5.36
N VAL A 211 -12.81 -17.15 4.76
CA VAL A 211 -11.98 -17.12 3.56
C VAL A 211 -10.52 -16.88 3.94
N PRO A 212 -9.60 -17.82 3.69
CA PRO A 212 -8.17 -17.60 3.91
C PRO A 212 -7.65 -16.45 3.05
N PHE A 213 -6.81 -15.58 3.63
CA PHE A 213 -6.18 -14.48 2.88
C PHE A 213 -5.37 -15.00 1.69
N ASN A 214 -4.66 -16.11 1.88
CA ASN A 214 -3.85 -16.78 0.86
C ASN A 214 -4.71 -17.65 -0.07
N SER A 215 -5.68 -17.02 -0.74
CA SER A 215 -6.61 -17.72 -1.64
C SER A 215 -7.07 -16.86 -2.80
N GLN A 216 -7.53 -17.50 -3.88
CA GLN A 216 -8.14 -16.80 -5.01
C GLN A 216 -9.48 -16.14 -4.61
N ASP A 217 -10.23 -16.76 -3.70
CA ASP A 217 -11.49 -16.19 -3.20
C ASP A 217 -11.26 -14.84 -2.48
N ALA A 218 -10.14 -14.72 -1.74
CA ALA A 218 -9.76 -13.45 -1.15
C ALA A 218 -9.42 -12.40 -2.22
N VAL A 219 -8.73 -12.78 -3.30
CA VAL A 219 -8.45 -11.87 -4.43
C VAL A 219 -9.74 -11.39 -5.09
N GLU A 220 -10.71 -12.28 -5.29
CA GLU A 220 -12.01 -11.93 -5.87
C GLU A 220 -12.86 -11.08 -4.94
N PHE A 221 -12.80 -11.32 -3.64
CA PHE A 221 -13.46 -10.47 -2.65
C PHE A 221 -12.88 -9.06 -2.63
N ASN A 222 -11.55 -8.92 -2.82
CA ASN A 222 -10.91 -7.60 -2.98
C ASN A 222 -11.45 -6.82 -4.19
N ASP A 223 -11.72 -7.50 -5.29
CA ASP A 223 -12.35 -6.89 -6.48
C ASP A 223 -13.80 -6.44 -6.15
N GLU A 224 -14.58 -7.32 -5.52
CA GLU A 224 -15.98 -7.10 -5.20
C GLU A 224 -16.21 -5.91 -4.25
N PHE A 225 -15.57 -5.89 -3.09
CA PHE A 225 -15.81 -4.81 -2.15
C PHE A 225 -15.26 -3.47 -2.65
N MET A 226 -14.12 -3.49 -3.36
CA MET A 226 -13.54 -2.24 -3.84
C MET A 226 -14.34 -1.63 -4.99
N GLU A 227 -14.92 -2.48 -5.86
CA GLU A 227 -15.88 -2.02 -6.87
C GLU A 227 -17.08 -1.33 -6.22
N ALA A 228 -17.70 -1.96 -5.21
CA ALA A 228 -18.86 -1.39 -4.51
C ALA A 228 -18.52 -0.07 -3.82
N ILE A 229 -17.37 0.00 -3.12
CA ILE A 229 -16.89 1.24 -2.49
C ILE A 229 -16.69 2.33 -3.55
N ALA A 230 -16.04 2.00 -4.65
CA ALA A 230 -15.75 2.96 -5.73
C ALA A 230 -17.04 3.50 -6.35
N TYR A 231 -17.95 2.61 -6.70
CA TYR A 231 -19.24 2.99 -7.29
C TYR A 231 -19.99 3.98 -6.40
N TYR A 232 -20.15 3.66 -5.11
CA TYR A 232 -20.90 4.50 -4.18
C TYR A 232 -20.18 5.80 -3.81
N ALA A 233 -18.85 5.78 -3.78
CA ALA A 233 -18.08 6.99 -3.51
C ALA A 233 -18.14 7.99 -4.67
N TYR A 234 -18.04 7.52 -5.91
CA TYR A 234 -18.19 8.38 -7.09
C TYR A 234 -19.63 8.86 -7.25
N GLU A 235 -20.61 8.00 -6.97
CA GLU A 235 -22.02 8.38 -6.93
C GLU A 235 -22.26 9.51 -5.90
N ALA A 236 -21.72 9.37 -4.69
CA ALA A 236 -21.86 10.36 -3.64
C ALA A 236 -21.20 11.71 -4.00
N SER A 237 -20.01 11.69 -4.63
CA SER A 237 -19.36 12.91 -5.11
C SER A 237 -20.16 13.59 -6.23
N SER A 238 -20.76 12.82 -7.13
CA SER A 238 -21.63 13.38 -8.18
C SER A 238 -22.93 13.97 -7.60
N ASP A 239 -23.54 13.30 -6.60
CA ASP A 239 -24.70 13.85 -5.90
C ASP A 239 -24.37 15.17 -5.18
N LEU A 240 -23.16 15.28 -4.59
CA LEU A 240 -22.70 16.52 -3.98
C LEU A 240 -22.42 17.61 -5.03
N ALA A 241 -21.97 17.25 -6.24
CA ALA A 241 -21.81 18.20 -7.33
C ALA A 241 -23.16 18.82 -7.73
N LYS A 242 -24.21 18.04 -7.79
CA LYS A 242 -25.57 18.54 -8.04
C LYS A 242 -26.05 19.49 -6.92
N GLU A 243 -25.70 19.20 -5.66
CA GLU A 243 -26.14 19.99 -4.50
C GLU A 243 -25.32 21.28 -4.32
N LYS A 244 -23.98 21.19 -4.46
CA LYS A 244 -23.03 22.23 -4.07
C LYS A 244 -22.19 22.79 -5.22
N GLY A 245 -22.38 22.29 -6.42
CA GLY A 245 -21.57 22.61 -7.60
C GLY A 245 -20.34 21.71 -7.74
N GLN A 246 -19.84 21.64 -8.98
CA GLN A 246 -18.63 20.92 -9.36
C GLN A 246 -17.38 21.55 -8.72
N TYR A 247 -16.27 20.79 -8.61
CA TYR A 247 -14.99 21.41 -8.27
C TYR A 247 -14.48 22.30 -9.41
N LYS A 248 -13.65 23.31 -9.08
CA LYS A 248 -13.32 24.41 -10.01
C LYS A 248 -12.60 23.98 -11.30
N THR A 249 -11.87 22.86 -11.26
CA THR A 249 -11.12 22.33 -12.40
C THR A 249 -11.75 21.07 -12.99
N TYR A 250 -13.07 20.96 -12.91
CA TYR A 250 -13.80 19.81 -13.46
C TYR A 250 -13.71 19.73 -15.00
N GLU A 251 -13.86 20.87 -15.67
CA GLU A 251 -13.83 20.96 -17.13
C GLU A 251 -12.48 20.46 -17.68
N GLY A 252 -12.53 19.54 -18.63
CA GLY A 252 -11.36 18.87 -19.22
C GLY A 252 -10.84 17.66 -18.43
N SER A 253 -11.32 17.41 -17.22
CA SER A 253 -10.95 16.21 -16.43
C SER A 253 -11.34 14.91 -17.13
N LYS A 254 -10.80 13.77 -16.66
CA LYS A 254 -11.27 12.48 -17.16
C LYS A 254 -12.75 12.25 -16.84
N TRP A 255 -13.24 12.76 -15.71
CA TRP A 255 -14.66 12.72 -15.37
C TRP A 255 -15.52 13.46 -16.41
N ASP A 256 -15.12 14.65 -16.82
CA ASP A 256 -15.80 15.46 -17.85
C ASP A 256 -15.76 14.77 -19.23
N ARG A 257 -14.65 14.11 -19.53
CA ARG A 257 -14.48 13.31 -20.77
C ARG A 257 -15.19 11.95 -20.72
N GLY A 258 -15.92 11.63 -19.64
CA GLY A 258 -16.65 10.39 -19.46
C GLY A 258 -15.76 9.16 -19.18
N LEU A 259 -14.51 9.35 -18.75
CA LEU A 259 -13.56 8.29 -18.41
C LEU A 259 -13.57 8.03 -16.91
N LEU A 260 -13.92 6.81 -16.53
CA LEU A 260 -13.89 6.33 -15.15
C LEU A 260 -12.56 5.59 -14.86
N PRO A 261 -12.18 5.36 -13.59
CA PRO A 261 -10.92 4.70 -13.26
C PRO A 261 -10.68 3.36 -13.98
N PRO A 262 -11.66 2.46 -14.17
CA PRO A 262 -11.45 1.25 -14.94
C PRO A 262 -11.04 1.50 -16.42
N ASP A 263 -11.60 2.54 -17.04
CA ASP A 263 -11.28 2.88 -18.45
C ASP A 263 -9.82 3.33 -18.59
N THR A 264 -9.23 3.88 -17.51
CA THR A 264 -7.85 4.35 -17.51
C THR A 264 -6.80 3.24 -17.57
N ILE A 265 -7.21 1.97 -17.42
CA ILE A 265 -6.31 0.82 -17.58
C ILE A 265 -5.93 0.67 -19.05
N ASP A 266 -6.89 0.84 -19.95
CA ASP A 266 -6.62 0.76 -21.40
C ASP A 266 -5.77 1.94 -21.87
N LEU A 267 -5.96 3.13 -21.28
CA LEU A 267 -5.06 4.27 -21.51
C LEU A 267 -3.63 3.96 -21.06
N LEU A 268 -3.45 3.32 -19.89
CA LEU A 268 -2.13 2.91 -19.42
C LEU A 268 -1.50 1.87 -20.34
N GLN A 269 -2.28 0.89 -20.81
CA GLN A 269 -1.83 -0.12 -21.75
C GLN A 269 -1.34 0.52 -23.06
N ASP A 270 -2.12 1.46 -23.60
CA ASP A 270 -1.78 2.17 -24.83
C ASP A 270 -0.53 3.05 -24.66
N GLU A 271 -0.42 3.79 -23.57
CA GLU A 271 0.77 4.61 -23.27
C GLU A 271 2.02 3.77 -23.02
N ARG A 272 1.87 2.68 -22.29
CA ARG A 272 2.97 1.74 -22.01
C ARG A 272 3.39 0.95 -23.25
N GLY A 273 2.45 0.66 -24.15
CA GLY A 273 2.67 -0.22 -25.30
C GLY A 273 2.84 -1.70 -24.93
N GLN A 274 2.35 -2.09 -23.74
CA GLN A 274 2.36 -3.45 -23.21
C GLN A 274 1.06 -3.70 -22.44
N GLU A 275 0.59 -4.95 -22.45
CA GLU A 275 -0.59 -5.37 -21.71
C GLU A 275 -0.47 -5.07 -20.22
N VAL A 276 -1.54 -4.59 -19.63
CA VAL A 276 -1.69 -4.45 -18.19
C VAL A 276 -2.41 -5.68 -17.66
N ASP A 277 -1.69 -6.47 -16.85
CA ASP A 277 -2.13 -7.79 -16.36
C ASP A 277 -3.12 -7.62 -15.17
N VAL A 278 -4.33 -7.20 -15.50
CA VAL A 278 -5.46 -7.14 -14.57
C VAL A 278 -6.76 -7.44 -15.33
N PRO A 279 -7.64 -8.29 -14.77
CA PRO A 279 -8.93 -8.55 -15.40
C PRO A 279 -9.78 -7.30 -15.54
N ARG A 280 -10.36 -7.13 -16.73
CA ARG A 280 -11.31 -6.05 -17.03
C ARG A 280 -12.71 -6.39 -16.48
N GLY A 281 -13.57 -5.36 -16.40
CA GLY A 281 -14.94 -5.50 -15.96
C GLY A 281 -15.12 -5.60 -14.45
N GLY A 282 -16.36 -5.71 -14.04
CA GLY A 282 -16.81 -5.78 -12.65
C GLY A 282 -18.18 -6.46 -12.56
N ARG A 283 -18.80 -6.37 -11.38
CA ARG A 283 -20.12 -6.96 -11.06
C ARG A 283 -21.26 -5.96 -11.14
N MET A 284 -20.95 -4.64 -11.07
CA MET A 284 -21.92 -3.56 -11.08
C MET A 284 -22.12 -3.00 -12.51
N ASP A 285 -23.31 -2.48 -12.76
CA ASP A 285 -23.59 -1.71 -13.97
C ASP A 285 -23.13 -0.26 -13.78
N TRP A 286 -22.06 0.13 -14.48
CA TRP A 286 -21.47 1.46 -14.40
C TRP A 286 -22.12 2.51 -15.29
N GLU A 287 -23.00 2.12 -16.25
CA GLU A 287 -23.63 3.04 -17.18
C GLU A 287 -24.55 4.08 -16.50
N PRO A 288 -25.36 3.73 -15.49
CA PRO A 288 -26.15 4.72 -14.75
C PRO A 288 -25.28 5.76 -14.08
N LEU A 289 -24.13 5.36 -13.49
CA LEU A 289 -23.20 6.28 -12.85
C LEU A 289 -22.49 7.17 -13.87
N ARG A 290 -22.06 6.63 -15.02
CA ARG A 290 -21.47 7.39 -16.11
C ARG A 290 -22.42 8.49 -16.61
N LYS A 291 -23.70 8.18 -16.82
CA LYS A 291 -24.73 9.16 -17.17
C LYS A 291 -24.92 10.22 -16.10
N LYS A 292 -25.00 9.79 -14.83
CA LYS A 292 -25.12 10.70 -13.69
C LYS A 292 -23.96 11.69 -13.63
N ILE A 293 -22.71 11.24 -13.80
CA ILE A 293 -21.53 12.10 -13.81
C ILE A 293 -21.56 13.06 -15.00
N ALA A 294 -21.95 12.60 -16.18
CA ALA A 294 -22.09 13.47 -17.36
C ALA A 294 -23.12 14.57 -17.18
N GLU A 295 -24.21 14.31 -16.44
CA GLU A 295 -25.27 15.28 -16.17
C GLU A 295 -24.96 16.23 -15.01
N GLN A 296 -24.31 15.76 -13.97
CA GLN A 296 -24.14 16.47 -12.69
C GLN A 296 -22.69 16.92 -12.45
N GLY A 297 -21.71 16.25 -13.07
CA GLY A 297 -20.28 16.41 -12.78
C GLY A 297 -19.85 15.72 -11.50
N MET A 298 -18.68 16.13 -10.99
CA MET A 298 -18.09 15.66 -9.75
C MET A 298 -17.83 16.83 -8.81
N ARG A 299 -18.04 16.61 -7.48
CA ARG A 299 -17.69 17.57 -6.43
C ARG A 299 -16.22 17.55 -6.08
N ASN A 300 -15.58 16.38 -6.21
CA ASN A 300 -14.21 16.10 -5.81
C ASN A 300 -13.41 15.63 -7.02
N SER A 301 -12.20 16.15 -7.21
CA SER A 301 -11.31 15.75 -8.31
C SER A 301 -10.85 14.31 -8.17
N ASN A 302 -10.56 13.90 -6.95
CA ASN A 302 -10.16 12.56 -6.55
C ASN A 302 -10.98 12.15 -5.33
N VAL A 303 -11.31 10.87 -5.21
CA VAL A 303 -12.24 10.38 -4.19
C VAL A 303 -11.64 9.23 -3.36
N LEU A 304 -10.88 8.34 -3.97
CA LEU A 304 -10.44 7.10 -3.35
C LEU A 304 -8.92 7.03 -3.14
N ALA A 305 -8.53 6.74 -1.90
CA ALA A 305 -7.16 6.41 -1.51
C ALA A 305 -7.19 5.48 -0.30
N ILE A 306 -6.38 4.41 -0.29
CA ILE A 306 -6.33 3.48 0.84
C ILE A 306 -5.09 3.78 1.68
N ALA A 307 -5.29 4.41 2.84
CA ALA A 307 -4.26 4.71 3.82
C ALA A 307 -3.97 3.51 4.75
N PRO A 308 -2.82 3.48 5.46
CA PRO A 308 -2.44 2.35 6.32
C PRO A 308 -3.34 2.11 7.53
N THR A 309 -4.05 3.12 8.02
CA THR A 309 -5.03 3.09 9.13
C THR A 309 -4.54 2.52 10.47
N ALA A 310 -3.23 2.50 10.71
CA ALA A 310 -2.61 1.85 11.86
C ALA A 310 -3.20 2.29 13.24
N THR A 311 -3.53 3.58 13.40
CA THR A 311 -4.09 4.13 14.63
C THR A 311 -5.61 4.02 14.67
N ILE A 312 -6.30 4.41 13.60
CA ILE A 312 -7.77 4.44 13.59
C ILE A 312 -8.38 3.03 13.62
N ALA A 313 -7.71 2.03 13.03
CA ALA A 313 -8.14 0.64 13.12
C ALA A 313 -8.16 0.14 14.58
N ASN A 314 -7.15 0.50 15.38
CA ASN A 314 -7.12 0.18 16.82
C ASN A 314 -8.28 0.84 17.59
N ILE A 315 -8.63 2.09 17.26
CA ILE A 315 -9.75 2.80 17.88
C ILE A 315 -11.08 2.10 17.54
N MET A 316 -11.21 1.63 16.31
CA MET A 316 -12.42 0.95 15.83
C MET A 316 -12.46 -0.54 16.20
N GLY A 317 -11.38 -1.12 16.74
CA GLY A 317 -11.30 -2.54 17.13
C GLY A 317 -11.29 -3.50 15.95
N THR A 318 -10.77 -3.08 14.79
CA THR A 318 -10.65 -3.90 13.57
C THR A 318 -9.20 -4.05 13.11
N SER A 319 -8.97 -4.91 12.11
CA SER A 319 -7.66 -5.06 11.48
C SER A 319 -7.29 -3.83 10.63
N PRO A 320 -6.01 -3.42 10.60
CA PRO A 320 -5.61 -2.26 9.82
C PRO A 320 -5.68 -2.51 8.32
N CYS A 321 -6.07 -1.51 7.56
CA CYS A 321 -5.94 -1.41 6.11
C CYS A 321 -6.48 -2.64 5.35
N ILE A 322 -5.69 -3.12 4.43
CA ILE A 322 -5.93 -4.20 3.46
C ILE A 322 -4.90 -5.33 3.61
N GLU A 323 -4.35 -5.47 4.80
CA GLU A 323 -3.21 -6.35 5.08
C GLU A 323 -3.65 -7.61 5.83
N PRO A 324 -2.93 -8.73 5.64
CA PRO A 324 -3.04 -9.86 6.57
C PRO A 324 -2.48 -9.48 7.93
N LEU A 325 -2.95 -10.12 8.99
CA LEU A 325 -2.42 -9.92 10.33
C LEU A 325 -0.95 -10.31 10.41
N TYR A 326 -0.15 -9.46 11.04
CA TYR A 326 1.28 -9.70 11.23
C TYR A 326 1.56 -10.93 12.11
N LYS A 327 0.81 -11.07 13.23
CA LYS A 327 0.86 -12.19 14.17
C LYS A 327 -0.49 -12.39 14.84
N ASN A 328 -0.82 -13.63 15.23
CA ASN A 328 -2.03 -13.92 16.02
C ASN A 328 -1.86 -13.62 17.52
N LEU A 329 -0.63 -13.53 18.01
CA LEU A 329 -0.30 -13.14 19.39
C LEU A 329 0.96 -12.25 19.36
N TYR A 330 0.89 -11.09 19.98
CA TYR A 330 2.04 -10.18 20.12
C TYR A 330 1.88 -9.28 21.35
N VAL A 331 2.98 -8.68 21.77
CA VAL A 331 2.99 -7.64 22.81
C VAL A 331 3.02 -6.28 22.12
N LYS A 332 2.09 -5.42 22.48
CA LYS A 332 2.07 -4.02 22.05
C LYS A 332 2.52 -3.14 23.21
N SER A 333 3.68 -2.52 23.05
CA SER A 333 4.23 -1.59 24.03
C SER A 333 3.87 -0.14 23.66
N ASN A 334 3.48 0.65 24.63
CA ASN A 334 3.29 2.10 24.50
C ASN A 334 3.66 2.80 25.81
N LEU A 335 3.51 4.13 25.88
CA LEU A 335 3.81 4.92 27.07
C LEU A 335 3.00 4.49 28.33
N SER A 336 1.89 3.78 28.15
CA SER A 336 1.03 3.29 29.25
C SER A 336 1.38 1.88 29.71
N GLY A 337 2.28 1.17 29.01
CA GLY A 337 2.72 -0.19 29.36
C GLY A 337 2.63 -1.20 28.20
N ASP A 338 2.86 -2.45 28.54
CA ASP A 338 2.84 -3.58 27.63
C ASP A 338 1.46 -4.28 27.64
N PHE A 339 0.90 -4.46 26.47
CA PHE A 339 -0.40 -5.09 26.27
C PHE A 339 -0.26 -6.36 25.43
N ILE A 340 -0.69 -7.49 25.94
CA ILE A 340 -0.78 -8.72 25.15
C ILE A 340 -2.01 -8.63 24.25
N VAL A 341 -1.78 -8.69 22.96
CA VAL A 341 -2.85 -8.70 21.94
C VAL A 341 -2.94 -10.11 21.36
N LEU A 342 -4.09 -10.70 21.50
CA LEU A 342 -4.41 -12.02 20.94
C LEU A 342 -5.52 -11.85 19.90
N ASN A 343 -5.36 -12.50 18.75
CA ASN A 343 -6.36 -12.50 17.69
C ASN A 343 -7.69 -13.08 18.21
N ARG A 344 -8.66 -12.21 18.39
CA ARG A 344 -9.97 -12.55 18.96
C ARG A 344 -10.72 -13.56 18.09
N ASN A 345 -10.68 -13.37 16.75
CA ASN A 345 -11.34 -14.29 15.83
C ASN A 345 -10.77 -15.72 15.93
N LEU A 346 -9.44 -15.85 16.10
CA LEU A 346 -8.82 -17.15 16.33
C LEU A 346 -9.35 -17.83 17.61
N VAL A 347 -9.44 -17.07 18.70
CA VAL A 347 -9.96 -17.61 19.98
C VAL A 347 -11.41 -18.07 19.85
N GLU A 348 -12.25 -17.31 19.17
CA GLU A 348 -13.65 -17.63 18.94
C GLU A 348 -13.79 -18.91 18.12
N VAL A 349 -13.05 -19.03 17.00
CA VAL A 349 -13.04 -20.26 16.17
C VAL A 349 -12.52 -21.47 16.95
N LEU A 350 -11.44 -21.32 17.73
CA LEU A 350 -10.91 -22.44 18.54
C LEU A 350 -11.89 -22.87 19.63
N LYS A 351 -12.67 -21.96 20.22
CA LYS A 351 -13.76 -22.27 21.15
C LYS A 351 -14.90 -23.02 20.46
N GLU A 352 -15.34 -22.57 19.30
CA GLU A 352 -16.37 -23.24 18.50
C GLU A 352 -15.96 -24.66 18.11
N LYS A 353 -14.69 -24.87 17.80
CA LYS A 353 -14.12 -26.20 17.49
C LYS A 353 -13.88 -27.04 18.74
N GLY A 354 -14.10 -26.52 19.96
CA GLY A 354 -13.92 -27.24 21.22
C GLY A 354 -12.47 -27.56 21.59
N VAL A 355 -11.49 -26.80 20.99
CA VAL A 355 -10.05 -27.05 21.22
C VAL A 355 -9.38 -25.92 22.03
N TRP A 356 -10.15 -24.94 22.49
CA TRP A 356 -9.66 -23.86 23.34
C TRP A 356 -9.58 -24.30 24.81
N ASP A 357 -8.38 -24.47 25.32
CA ASP A 357 -8.05 -24.80 26.70
C ASP A 357 -6.77 -24.11 27.15
N GLU A 358 -6.32 -24.36 28.39
CA GLU A 358 -5.08 -23.79 28.93
C GLU A 358 -3.84 -24.28 28.16
N ASP A 359 -3.85 -25.54 27.69
CA ASP A 359 -2.77 -26.07 26.88
C ASP A 359 -2.69 -25.36 25.51
N MET A 360 -3.82 -25.10 24.85
CA MET A 360 -3.87 -24.34 23.62
C MET A 360 -3.29 -22.93 23.80
N MET A 361 -3.63 -22.25 24.90
CA MET A 361 -3.09 -20.93 25.20
C MET A 361 -1.56 -20.98 25.41
N ASN A 362 -1.06 -22.03 26.08
CA ASN A 362 0.37 -22.22 26.28
C ASN A 362 1.09 -22.56 24.97
N GLN A 363 0.50 -23.33 24.08
CA GLN A 363 1.05 -23.63 22.77
C GLN A 363 1.10 -22.37 21.88
N LEU A 364 0.04 -21.56 21.86
CA LEU A 364 0.05 -20.28 21.15
C LEU A 364 1.15 -19.34 21.64
N LYS A 365 1.38 -19.28 22.96
CA LYS A 365 2.51 -18.51 23.51
C LYS A 365 3.87 -19.08 23.10
N TYR A 366 4.00 -20.41 23.12
CA TYR A 366 5.25 -21.09 22.74
C TYR A 366 5.61 -20.86 21.26
N HIS A 367 4.60 -20.86 20.39
CA HIS A 367 4.75 -20.64 18.94
C HIS A 367 4.57 -19.17 18.52
N ASP A 368 4.60 -18.19 19.45
CA ASP A 368 4.44 -16.75 19.16
C ASP A 368 3.17 -16.42 18.35
N GLY A 369 2.10 -17.17 18.57
CA GLY A 369 0.82 -17.02 17.88
C GLY A 369 0.74 -17.76 16.53
N ASP A 370 1.80 -18.44 16.11
CA ASP A 370 1.75 -19.32 14.93
C ASP A 370 0.95 -20.60 15.27
N VAL A 371 0.02 -20.94 14.39
CA VAL A 371 -0.88 -22.10 14.56
C VAL A 371 -0.42 -23.33 13.78
N HIS A 372 0.57 -23.20 12.89
CA HIS A 372 0.97 -24.27 11.97
C HIS A 372 1.48 -25.53 12.67
N ASP A 373 2.29 -25.35 13.71
CA ASP A 373 2.92 -26.43 14.45
C ASP A 373 2.08 -26.93 15.65
N ILE A 374 0.84 -26.47 15.80
CA ILE A 374 -0.08 -26.90 16.87
C ILE A 374 -0.98 -28.02 16.34
N ASP A 375 -0.72 -29.25 16.75
CA ASP A 375 -1.43 -30.47 16.25
C ASP A 375 -2.94 -30.44 16.48
N LYS A 376 -3.40 -29.84 17.59
CA LYS A 376 -4.82 -29.74 17.94
C LYS A 376 -5.62 -28.79 17.04
N VAL A 377 -4.95 -27.89 16.31
CA VAL A 377 -5.62 -26.93 15.43
C VAL A 377 -5.98 -27.61 14.11
N PRO A 378 -7.26 -27.59 13.69
CA PRO A 378 -7.69 -28.15 12.43
C PRO A 378 -7.00 -27.49 11.22
N ALA A 379 -6.79 -28.25 10.13
CA ALA A 379 -6.06 -27.79 8.95
C ALA A 379 -6.72 -26.57 8.27
N GLU A 380 -8.05 -26.53 8.22
CA GLU A 380 -8.79 -25.37 7.70
C GLU A 380 -8.60 -24.13 8.57
N THR A 381 -8.52 -24.28 9.89
CA THR A 381 -8.25 -23.19 10.83
C THR A 381 -6.81 -22.67 10.67
N LYS A 382 -5.83 -23.56 10.48
CA LYS A 382 -4.45 -23.17 10.20
C LYS A 382 -4.36 -22.28 8.97
N LYS A 383 -5.03 -22.65 7.87
CA LYS A 383 -5.07 -21.85 6.64
C LYS A 383 -5.76 -20.50 6.83
N LEU A 384 -6.87 -20.47 7.59
CA LEU A 384 -7.62 -19.23 7.82
C LEU A 384 -6.81 -18.22 8.62
N PHE A 385 -5.97 -18.68 9.56
CA PHE A 385 -5.18 -17.84 10.46
C PHE A 385 -3.69 -17.80 10.11
N GLU A 386 -3.35 -18.04 8.84
CA GLU A 386 -2.03 -17.72 8.30
C GLU A 386 -1.70 -16.25 8.57
N THR A 387 -0.43 -15.98 8.90
CA THR A 387 0.06 -14.62 9.15
C THR A 387 0.62 -13.99 7.89
N ALA A 388 0.93 -12.70 7.94
CA ALA A 388 1.41 -11.95 6.78
C ALA A 388 2.64 -12.57 6.09
N PHE A 389 3.49 -13.28 6.83
CA PHE A 389 4.68 -13.93 6.28
C PHE A 389 4.43 -15.33 5.68
N ASP A 390 3.24 -15.89 5.90
CA ASP A 390 2.82 -17.18 5.33
C ASP A 390 2.08 -16.96 4.00
N VAL A 391 1.51 -15.77 3.80
CA VAL A 391 0.77 -15.42 2.60
C VAL A 391 1.73 -15.25 1.41
N ASP A 392 1.41 -15.87 0.28
CA ASP A 392 2.17 -15.67 -0.96
C ASP A 392 2.12 -14.19 -1.38
N PRO A 393 3.26 -13.50 -1.48
CA PRO A 393 3.30 -12.11 -1.96
C PRO A 393 2.61 -11.88 -3.30
N MET A 394 2.53 -12.90 -4.16
CA MET A 394 1.84 -12.79 -5.45
C MET A 394 0.32 -12.69 -5.29
N ILE A 395 -0.26 -13.32 -4.26
CA ILE A 395 -1.68 -13.15 -3.88
C ILE A 395 -1.93 -11.72 -3.40
N MET A 396 -1.01 -11.16 -2.60
CA MET A 396 -1.12 -9.76 -2.16
C MET A 396 -1.09 -8.78 -3.34
N ILE A 397 -0.19 -9.00 -4.31
CA ILE A 397 -0.09 -8.18 -5.52
C ILE A 397 -1.33 -8.33 -6.39
N ALA A 398 -1.83 -9.56 -6.58
CA ALA A 398 -3.06 -9.81 -7.33
C ALA A 398 -4.27 -9.10 -6.69
N ALA A 399 -4.43 -9.21 -5.37
CA ALA A 399 -5.47 -8.50 -4.62
C ALA A 399 -5.33 -6.97 -4.75
N ALA A 400 -4.09 -6.46 -4.65
CA ALA A 400 -3.82 -5.03 -4.84
C ALA A 400 -4.15 -4.55 -6.26
N ALA A 401 -3.86 -5.35 -7.30
CA ALA A 401 -4.19 -5.04 -8.68
C ALA A 401 -5.71 -4.96 -8.89
N ARG A 402 -6.47 -5.90 -8.28
CA ARG A 402 -7.93 -5.88 -8.33
C ARG A 402 -8.52 -4.62 -7.70
N ARG A 403 -7.99 -4.19 -6.56
CA ARG A 403 -8.41 -2.93 -5.91
C ARG A 403 -7.99 -1.71 -6.72
N GLN A 404 -6.72 -1.66 -7.21
CA GLN A 404 -6.18 -0.51 -7.95
C GLN A 404 -6.97 -0.18 -9.21
N LYS A 405 -7.62 -1.14 -9.82
CA LYS A 405 -8.48 -0.95 -10.99
C LYS A 405 -9.56 0.10 -10.73
N TRP A 406 -10.12 0.13 -9.52
CA TRP A 406 -11.24 0.97 -9.11
C TRP A 406 -10.82 2.32 -8.48
N ILE A 407 -9.56 2.43 -8.03
CA ILE A 407 -9.06 3.56 -7.26
C ILE A 407 -8.49 4.64 -8.19
N ASP A 408 -8.95 5.88 -8.01
CA ASP A 408 -8.46 7.03 -8.77
C ASP A 408 -7.11 7.57 -8.26
N GLN A 409 -6.82 7.51 -6.96
CA GLN A 409 -5.49 7.72 -6.41
C GLN A 409 -4.73 6.39 -6.28
N SER A 410 -4.21 6.05 -5.11
CA SER A 410 -3.46 4.82 -4.88
C SER A 410 -3.80 4.14 -3.55
N GLN A 411 -3.00 3.18 -3.15
CA GLN A 411 -3.14 2.39 -1.95
C GLN A 411 -1.77 2.11 -1.33
N SER A 412 -1.69 2.15 -0.01
CA SER A 412 -0.48 1.80 0.75
C SER A 412 -0.32 0.28 0.78
N VAL A 413 0.41 -0.27 -0.19
CA VAL A 413 0.59 -1.72 -0.34
C VAL A 413 1.86 -2.15 0.37
N ASN A 414 1.73 -2.71 1.56
CA ASN A 414 2.81 -3.41 2.23
C ASN A 414 3.03 -4.79 1.60
N LEU A 415 4.29 -5.15 1.44
CA LEU A 415 4.71 -6.47 0.96
C LEU A 415 5.47 -7.19 2.09
N PHE A 416 5.18 -8.46 2.26
CA PHE A 416 5.77 -9.28 3.32
C PHE A 416 6.57 -10.42 2.69
N LEU A 417 7.76 -10.66 3.21
CA LEU A 417 8.66 -11.70 2.71
C LEU A 417 9.47 -12.30 3.85
N ALA A 418 9.18 -13.56 4.20
CA ALA A 418 9.84 -14.24 5.31
C ALA A 418 11.35 -14.42 5.07
N LYS A 419 11.75 -14.77 3.83
CA LYS A 419 13.15 -14.96 3.42
C LYS A 419 13.39 -14.14 2.15
N PRO A 420 13.96 -12.95 2.26
CA PRO A 420 14.15 -12.09 1.11
C PRO A 420 15.26 -12.59 0.20
N GLU A 421 14.89 -12.84 -1.06
CA GLU A 421 15.82 -13.12 -2.16
C GLU A 421 15.64 -12.05 -3.24
N ILE A 422 16.75 -11.53 -3.77
CA ILE A 422 16.72 -10.46 -4.80
C ILE A 422 15.91 -10.88 -6.03
N LYS A 423 15.94 -12.17 -6.41
CA LYS A 423 15.14 -12.69 -7.53
C LYS A 423 13.64 -12.60 -7.26
N GLN A 424 13.23 -12.99 -6.05
CA GLN A 424 11.83 -12.93 -5.63
C GLN A 424 11.36 -11.48 -5.52
N LEU A 425 12.16 -10.59 -4.93
CA LEU A 425 11.86 -9.15 -4.89
C LEU A 425 11.68 -8.58 -6.30
N SER A 426 12.61 -8.89 -7.22
CA SER A 426 12.48 -8.45 -8.61
C SER A 426 11.21 -8.97 -9.27
N HIS A 427 10.84 -10.22 -9.01
CA HIS A 427 9.60 -10.81 -9.53
C HIS A 427 8.36 -10.08 -9.00
N MET A 428 8.29 -9.84 -7.68
CA MET A 428 7.19 -9.13 -7.02
C MET A 428 6.98 -7.73 -7.58
N TYR A 429 8.02 -6.90 -7.64
CA TYR A 429 7.88 -5.52 -8.11
C TYR A 429 7.62 -5.43 -9.62
N ARG A 430 8.14 -6.36 -10.42
CA ARG A 430 7.79 -6.47 -11.84
C ARG A 430 6.33 -6.88 -12.03
N ALA A 431 5.83 -7.82 -11.24
CA ALA A 431 4.41 -8.19 -11.25
C ALA A 431 3.52 -7.01 -10.85
N ALA A 432 3.89 -6.25 -9.81
CA ALA A 432 3.20 -5.04 -9.41
C ALA A 432 3.13 -4.01 -10.55
N TRP A 433 4.25 -3.77 -11.25
CA TRP A 433 4.28 -2.91 -12.43
C TRP A 433 3.39 -3.42 -13.57
N ARG A 434 3.52 -4.70 -13.94
CA ARG A 434 2.76 -5.31 -15.04
C ARG A 434 1.26 -5.30 -14.79
N SER A 435 0.84 -5.49 -13.55
CA SER A 435 -0.58 -5.43 -13.16
C SER A 435 -1.12 -4.00 -12.93
N GLY A 436 -0.33 -2.98 -13.26
CA GLY A 436 -0.78 -1.58 -13.26
C GLY A 436 -0.93 -0.94 -11.89
N LEU A 437 -0.24 -1.44 -10.85
CA LEU A 437 -0.15 -0.75 -9.58
C LEU A 437 0.52 0.62 -9.77
N LYS A 438 0.06 1.61 -9.02
CA LYS A 438 0.63 2.95 -9.00
C LYS A 438 1.79 3.06 -8.02
N THR A 439 1.65 2.48 -6.83
CA THR A 439 2.63 2.58 -5.74
C THR A 439 2.76 1.26 -4.98
N THR A 440 3.90 1.08 -4.31
CA THR A 440 4.09 0.13 -3.21
C THR A 440 4.59 0.88 -1.99
N TYR A 441 4.52 0.25 -0.82
CA TYR A 441 4.91 0.85 0.45
C TYR A 441 6.04 0.03 1.10
N TYR A 442 5.96 -0.31 2.38
CA TYR A 442 7.03 -1.06 3.03
C TYR A 442 7.20 -2.48 2.46
N LEU A 443 8.45 -2.89 2.35
CA LEU A 443 8.83 -4.30 2.35
C LEU A 443 9.13 -4.68 3.80
N ARG A 444 8.37 -5.62 4.35
CA ARG A 444 8.59 -6.18 5.68
C ARG A 444 9.21 -7.56 5.57
N THR A 445 10.28 -7.77 6.33
CA THR A 445 11.02 -9.04 6.38
C THR A 445 11.06 -9.53 7.82
N LEU A 446 11.18 -10.84 8.01
CA LEU A 446 11.44 -11.37 9.34
C LEU A 446 12.88 -11.02 9.71
N GLY A 447 13.05 -10.22 10.76
CA GLY A 447 14.35 -9.98 11.36
C GLY A 447 14.93 -11.28 11.96
N ALA A 448 16.25 -11.38 12.00
CA ALA A 448 16.95 -12.51 12.63
C ALA A 448 16.85 -12.49 14.17
N SER A 449 15.72 -12.06 14.75
CA SER A 449 15.53 -12.06 16.19
C SER A 449 15.22 -13.46 16.68
N ASN A 450 16.20 -14.11 17.27
CA ASN A 450 15.97 -15.22 18.20
C ASN A 450 15.33 -14.63 19.47
N ILE A 451 14.00 -14.63 19.55
CA ILE A 451 13.34 -14.41 20.83
C ILE A 451 13.66 -15.61 21.70
N GLU A 452 14.38 -15.37 22.81
CA GLU A 452 14.63 -16.40 23.81
C GLU A 452 13.29 -16.96 24.32
N LYS A 453 13.00 -18.21 23.99
CA LYS A 453 11.83 -18.96 24.46
C LYS A 453 12.03 -19.45 25.89
N ALA A 454 12.57 -18.62 26.77
CA ALA A 454 12.83 -18.93 28.16
C ALA A 454 11.61 -18.58 28.99
N THR A 455 10.78 -19.57 29.32
CA THR A 455 9.92 -19.68 30.50
C THR A 455 8.54 -20.33 30.29
N ILE A 456 8.31 -21.00 29.20
CA ILE A 456 7.06 -21.79 29.07
C ILE A 456 7.42 -23.29 29.08
N ALA A 457 7.10 -23.96 30.17
CA ALA A 457 7.23 -25.41 30.27
C ALA A 457 6.15 -26.08 29.42
N VAL A 458 6.44 -26.35 28.15
CA VAL A 458 5.63 -27.27 27.34
C VAL A 458 6.06 -28.67 27.76
N LYS A 459 5.14 -29.44 28.33
CA LYS A 459 5.35 -30.88 28.58
C LYS A 459 5.52 -31.58 27.23
N LYS A 460 6.75 -31.62 26.72
CA LYS A 460 7.13 -32.61 25.70
C LYS A 460 7.27 -33.94 26.42
N GLN A 461 6.51 -34.94 25.98
CA GLN A 461 6.81 -36.32 26.36
C GLN A 461 8.23 -36.64 25.87
N GLY A 462 9.17 -36.65 26.81
CA GLY A 462 10.37 -37.45 26.73
C GLY A 462 11.67 -36.86 26.18
N VAL A 463 11.92 -35.56 26.19
CA VAL A 463 13.31 -35.04 25.98
C VAL A 463 13.55 -33.79 26.82
N GLU A 464 14.41 -33.90 27.84
CA GLU A 464 14.98 -32.76 28.53
C GLU A 464 16.00 -32.04 27.60
N ALA A 465 15.74 -30.79 27.25
CA ALA A 465 16.72 -29.97 26.57
C ALA A 465 17.75 -29.39 27.56
N PRO A 466 19.06 -29.36 27.24
CA PRO A 466 20.07 -28.84 28.13
C PRO A 466 19.87 -27.34 28.33
N LYS A 467 19.88 -26.88 29.59
CA LYS A 467 19.90 -25.47 29.97
C LYS A 467 21.20 -24.85 29.48
N LYS A 468 21.12 -23.90 28.53
CA LYS A 468 22.24 -23.05 28.17
C LYS A 468 22.29 -21.90 29.19
N GLU A 469 23.29 -21.87 30.05
CA GLU A 469 23.60 -20.72 30.90
C GLU A 469 24.42 -19.73 30.07
N TYR A 470 23.93 -18.50 29.96
CA TYR A 470 24.65 -17.40 29.30
C TYR A 470 25.55 -16.71 30.30
N THR A 471 26.75 -16.35 29.90
CA THR A 471 27.71 -15.61 30.72
C THR A 471 27.25 -14.15 30.87
N GLU A 472 27.68 -13.51 31.93
CA GLU A 472 27.40 -12.07 32.17
C GLU A 472 27.94 -11.16 31.06
N GLU A 473 28.98 -11.59 30.35
CA GLU A 473 29.54 -10.90 29.19
C GLU A 473 28.62 -10.98 27.96
N GLU A 474 27.96 -12.11 27.74
CA GLU A 474 26.97 -12.26 26.65
C GLU A 474 25.68 -11.43 26.92
N LYS A 475 25.25 -11.31 28.17
CA LYS A 475 24.14 -10.44 28.58
C LYS A 475 24.48 -8.95 28.46
N GLN A 476 25.72 -8.55 28.77
CA GLN A 476 26.21 -7.19 28.59
C GLN A 476 26.41 -6.83 27.12
N ALA A 477 26.89 -7.76 26.28
CA ALA A 477 27.06 -7.52 24.85
C ALA A 477 25.72 -7.24 24.17
N CYS A 478 24.66 -7.99 24.51
CA CYS A 478 23.33 -7.79 23.96
C CYS A 478 22.74 -6.42 24.36
N SER A 479 22.92 -5.99 25.62
CA SER A 479 22.44 -4.69 26.09
C SER A 479 23.22 -3.50 25.52
N ILE A 480 24.52 -3.70 25.25
CA ILE A 480 25.41 -2.68 24.67
C ILE A 480 25.16 -2.54 23.15
N GLU A 481 24.84 -3.64 22.47
CA GLU A 481 24.55 -3.63 21.05
C GLU A 481 23.20 -2.97 20.76
N ALA A 482 22.18 -3.20 21.59
CA ALA A 482 20.89 -2.50 21.53
C ALA A 482 21.04 -0.98 21.84
N MET A 483 21.88 -0.61 22.81
CA MET A 483 22.17 0.80 23.12
C MET A 483 23.06 1.50 22.07
N ARG A 484 23.92 0.75 21.39
CA ARG A 484 24.80 1.29 20.34
C ARG A 484 24.10 1.52 19.02
N ASN A 485 23.07 0.72 18.72
CA ASN A 485 22.34 0.80 17.45
C ASN A 485 21.20 1.82 17.48
N GLY A 486 20.89 2.43 18.64
CA GLY A 486 19.82 3.42 18.73
C GLY A 486 18.47 2.89 18.25
N GLU A 487 18.30 1.57 18.29
CA GLU A 487 17.07 0.92 17.86
C GLU A 487 15.99 1.13 18.91
N GLU A 488 15.27 2.22 18.77
CA GLU A 488 13.88 2.22 19.21
C GLU A 488 13.17 1.15 18.37
N CYS A 489 12.63 0.17 19.06
CA CYS A 489 11.94 -0.97 18.46
C CYS A 489 10.81 -0.45 17.57
N GLU A 490 11.00 -0.47 16.22
CA GLU A 490 9.99 -0.09 15.21
C GLU A 490 8.72 -0.97 15.24
N VAL A 491 8.64 -1.91 16.15
CA VAL A 491 7.43 -2.73 16.43
C VAL A 491 6.39 -1.92 17.21
N CYS A 492 6.73 -0.70 17.65
CA CYS A 492 5.85 0.17 18.45
C CYS A 492 5.30 1.38 17.69
N GLN A 493 5.33 1.40 16.35
CA GLN A 493 4.62 2.41 15.56
C GLN A 493 3.45 1.83 14.79
#